data_a6e8315a554c5f1937d9ea03df8e6ce9
#
_entry.id   a6e8315a554c5f1937d9ea03df8e6ce9
#
_cell.length_a   1.000
_cell.length_b   1.000
_cell.length_c   1.000
_cell.angle_alpha   90.00
_cell.angle_beta   90.00
_cell.angle_gamma   90.00
#
_symmetry.space_group_name_H-M   'P 1'
#
loop_
_entity.id
_entity.type
_entity.pdbx_description
1 polymer ?
#
loop_
_entity_poly.entity_id
_entity_poly.type
_entity_poly.pdbx_seq_one_letter_code
_entity_poly.pdbx_strand_id
1 'polypeptide(L)'
;MAAMEWIILTYDTSSPHKNHLKMVTILAPAKKFMVVITEIFAIIKGVCIGPLDKFPQFPSLSYLKLGHIARRRPMENGGNNMNVLVINAGSSSLKYQLLNPATGALLAKGLCERIGIDGKFTYKPQLEGKEAIKAADVAMPTHNEAIAAVLNALVDEKNGVIGSMKEIDAVGHRVVHGGEKFAKSVVITDEVMAAIEECNPLAPLHNPANITGINACTAVMGKDVPQVAVFDTAFHQTMPDYAYMYGLPYEMYKKYGVRRYGFHGTSHRYVSRRACEILGVPYEDQKIITAHVGNGGSITAIKNGKSVDTSMGLTPVEGLLMGTRCGDVDAGALSFIMDKEGMDGAGLSDLINKRSGVAGLSGISSDMREIEAAVAAGNPRAIMTMNVYNYRIKK
;
A
#
# COMPACT_ATOMS: atom_id res chain seq x y z
N MET A 1 36.94 -1.08 12.85
CA MET A 1 35.73 -1.43 12.07
C MET A 1 34.56 -0.75 12.76
N ALA A 2 33.99 0.27 12.14
CA ALA A 2 32.92 1.05 12.74
C ALA A 2 31.58 0.31 12.51
N ALA A 3 30.78 0.14 13.55
CA ALA A 3 29.50 -0.55 13.54
C ALA A 3 28.44 0.23 12.74
N MET A 4 27.62 -0.44 11.96
CA MET A 4 26.54 0.14 11.13
C MET A 4 25.27 0.31 11.98
N GLU A 5 24.74 1.51 12.08
CA GLU A 5 23.44 1.77 12.73
C GLU A 5 22.34 1.86 11.68
N TRP A 6 21.31 1.02 11.82
CA TRP A 6 20.10 1.06 11.01
C TRP A 6 18.94 1.50 11.88
N ILE A 7 18.22 2.52 11.48
CA ILE A 7 16.95 2.89 12.09
C ILE A 7 15.83 2.33 11.23
N ILE A 8 15.11 1.34 11.75
CA ILE A 8 13.92 0.79 11.12
C ILE A 8 12.70 1.36 11.82
N LEU A 9 11.89 2.10 11.09
CA LEU A 9 10.60 2.60 11.57
C LEU A 9 9.50 1.70 11.03
N THR A 10 8.75 1.05 11.93
CA THR A 10 7.60 0.23 11.57
C THR A 10 6.30 0.94 11.93
N TYR A 11 5.31 0.89 11.05
CA TYR A 11 3.98 1.41 11.28
C TYR A 11 3.01 0.24 11.48
N ASP A 12 2.34 0.18 12.63
CA ASP A 12 1.39 -0.87 12.96
C ASP A 12 -0.03 -0.43 12.56
N THR A 13 -0.57 -1.06 11.54
CA THR A 13 -1.96 -0.85 11.10
C THR A 13 -2.95 -1.83 11.73
N SER A 14 -2.49 -2.82 12.49
CA SER A 14 -3.32 -3.88 13.07
C SER A 14 -4.03 -3.49 14.38
N SER A 15 -3.61 -2.41 15.03
CA SER A 15 -4.21 -1.96 16.29
C SER A 15 -5.32 -0.94 16.06
N PRO A 16 -6.57 -1.18 16.49
CA PRO A 16 -7.68 -0.25 16.26
C PRO A 16 -7.61 1.04 17.09
N HIS A 17 -6.69 1.17 18.04
CA HIS A 17 -6.67 2.28 19.00
C HIS A 17 -5.40 3.11 19.07
N LYS A 18 -4.32 2.75 18.36
CA LYS A 18 -3.08 3.53 18.41
C LYS A 18 -2.33 3.42 17.09
N ASN A 19 -2.28 4.51 16.33
CA ASN A 19 -1.30 4.71 15.27
C ASN A 19 0.08 4.86 15.91
N HIS A 20 0.73 3.76 16.25
CA HIS A 20 2.07 3.77 16.79
C HIS A 20 3.07 3.42 15.69
N LEU A 21 3.93 4.38 15.39
CA LEU A 21 5.16 4.10 14.69
C LEU A 21 6.09 3.40 15.70
N LYS A 22 6.42 2.13 15.48
CA LYS A 22 7.45 1.46 16.26
C LYS A 22 8.79 1.66 15.58
N MET A 23 9.71 2.26 16.29
CA MET A 23 11.07 2.46 15.85
C MET A 23 11.92 1.25 16.29
N VAL A 24 12.50 0.58 15.33
CA VAL A 24 13.54 -0.44 15.57
C VAL A 24 14.84 0.11 15.03
N THR A 25 15.78 0.40 15.92
CA THR A 25 17.10 0.89 15.54
C THR A 25 18.04 -0.30 15.39
N ILE A 26 18.55 -0.51 14.19
CA ILE A 26 19.64 -1.46 13.93
C ILE A 26 20.86 -0.64 13.57
N LEU A 27 21.89 -0.75 14.39
CA LEU A 27 23.13 0.03 14.25
C LEU A 27 24.04 -0.57 13.18
N ALA A 28 24.40 0.21 12.18
CA ALA A 28 25.37 -0.16 11.15
C ALA A 28 26.36 0.99 10.87
N PRO A 29 27.69 0.73 10.75
CA PRO A 29 28.68 1.78 10.61
C PRO A 29 28.70 2.42 9.23
N ALA A 30 28.76 3.71 9.26
CA ALA A 30 29.24 4.64 8.21
C ALA A 30 28.76 4.42 6.78
N LYS A 31 27.52 4.80 6.50
CA LYS A 31 27.10 5.70 5.41
C LYS A 31 25.57 5.83 5.46
N LYS A 32 25.15 7.05 5.66
CA LYS A 32 23.81 7.64 5.77
C LYS A 32 22.70 7.00 4.90
N PHE A 33 22.10 5.88 5.35
CA PHE A 33 20.83 5.39 4.83
C PHE A 33 19.84 5.17 5.97
N MET A 34 18.62 5.62 5.80
CA MET A 34 17.50 5.36 6.69
C MET A 34 16.57 4.33 6.05
N VAL A 35 16.29 3.23 6.75
CA VAL A 35 15.33 2.21 6.29
C VAL A 35 14.02 2.38 7.06
N VAL A 36 12.91 2.53 6.33
CA VAL A 36 11.57 2.65 6.91
C VAL A 36 10.71 1.50 6.40
N ILE A 37 10.20 0.70 7.31
CA ILE A 37 9.39 -0.49 7.00
C ILE A 37 7.97 -0.26 7.51
N THR A 38 6.97 -0.44 6.64
CA THR A 38 5.56 -0.43 6.99
C THR A 38 5.00 -1.85 6.99
N GLU A 39 4.31 -2.23 8.07
CA GLU A 39 3.68 -3.54 8.25
C GLU A 39 4.63 -4.75 8.40
N ILE A 40 5.55 -4.70 9.38
CA ILE A 40 6.29 -5.92 9.74
C ILE A 40 6.26 -6.11 11.26
N PHE A 41 5.42 -7.01 11.76
CA PHE A 41 5.53 -7.53 13.13
C PHE A 41 6.30 -8.86 13.21
N ALA A 42 6.39 -9.59 12.11
CA ALA A 42 6.89 -10.96 12.07
C ALA A 42 8.33 -11.12 11.57
N ILE A 43 8.79 -10.23 10.71
CA ILE A 43 10.04 -10.43 9.96
C ILE A 43 11.30 -10.13 10.79
N ILE A 44 11.21 -9.21 11.76
CA ILE A 44 12.40 -8.77 12.50
C ILE A 44 12.93 -9.83 13.46
N LYS A 45 12.09 -10.75 13.97
CA LYS A 45 12.57 -11.86 14.81
C LYS A 45 13.39 -12.91 14.06
N GLY A 46 13.27 -13.00 12.74
CA GLY A 46 13.98 -13.97 11.91
C GLY A 46 15.18 -13.44 11.12
N VAL A 47 15.30 -12.12 10.94
CA VAL A 47 16.41 -11.49 10.18
C VAL A 47 17.63 -11.24 11.06
N CYS A 48 17.45 -11.13 12.34
CA CYS A 48 18.57 -11.17 13.26
C CYS A 48 18.77 -12.60 13.70
N ILE A 49 19.90 -13.32 13.19
CA ILE A 49 20.52 -13.75 14.27
C ILE A 49 20.86 -15.11 14.53
N GLY A 50 22.04 -15.24 14.79
CA GLY A 50 22.57 -16.12 15.83
C GLY A 50 22.19 -15.61 17.25
N PRO A 51 22.31 -16.46 18.32
CA PRO A 51 21.88 -16.12 19.68
C PRO A 51 22.48 -14.80 20.17
N LEU A 52 21.65 -13.97 20.80
CA LEU A 52 21.97 -12.63 21.35
C LEU A 52 23.13 -12.63 22.37
N ASP A 53 23.50 -13.76 22.85
CA ASP A 53 24.57 -14.02 23.84
C ASP A 53 25.99 -13.87 23.29
N LYS A 54 26.17 -13.72 21.97
CA LYS A 54 27.50 -13.52 21.34
C LYS A 54 27.87 -12.05 21.06
N PHE A 55 27.03 -11.12 21.45
CA PHE A 55 27.34 -9.70 21.33
C PHE A 55 27.76 -9.11 22.69
N PRO A 56 28.78 -8.22 22.73
CA PRO A 56 29.16 -7.57 23.96
C PRO A 56 27.97 -6.81 24.53
N GLN A 57 27.76 -6.90 25.86
CA GLN A 57 26.67 -6.24 26.57
C GLN A 57 26.79 -4.72 26.34
N PHE A 58 25.83 -4.16 25.63
CA PHE A 58 25.69 -2.71 25.51
C PHE A 58 25.01 -2.16 26.76
N PRO A 59 25.40 -0.95 27.24
CA PRO A 59 24.70 -0.30 28.33
C PRO A 59 23.22 -0.15 27.93
N SER A 60 22.34 -0.48 28.86
CA SER A 60 20.89 -0.43 28.72
C SER A 60 20.47 0.89 28.04
N LEU A 61 20.05 0.80 26.78
CA LEU A 61 19.27 1.87 26.17
C LEU A 61 17.97 1.96 26.96
N SER A 62 17.92 2.93 27.88
CA SER A 62 16.70 3.37 28.48
C SER A 62 15.72 3.64 27.35
N TYR A 63 14.59 2.95 27.34
CA TYR A 63 13.45 3.26 26.50
C TYR A 63 13.25 4.77 26.57
N LEU A 64 13.55 5.48 25.50
CA LEU A 64 13.06 6.82 25.31
C LEU A 64 11.53 6.68 25.41
N LYS A 65 10.99 6.94 26.60
CA LYS A 65 9.57 7.22 26.76
C LYS A 65 9.33 8.36 25.78
N LEU A 66 8.73 8.03 24.64
CA LEU A 66 8.08 9.00 23.78
C LEU A 66 6.95 9.61 24.64
N GLY A 67 7.37 10.52 25.50
CA GLY A 67 6.47 11.44 26.16
C GLY A 67 5.77 12.19 25.05
N HIS A 68 4.45 12.09 25.04
CA HIS A 68 3.52 12.88 24.27
C HIS A 68 4.07 13.35 22.91
N ILE A 69 3.82 12.59 21.84
CA ILE A 69 3.89 13.13 20.49
C ILE A 69 3.05 14.40 20.55
N ALA A 70 3.72 15.54 20.47
CA ALA A 70 3.07 16.83 20.47
C ALA A 70 1.95 16.77 19.44
N ARG A 71 0.69 16.85 19.91
CA ARG A 71 -0.45 17.13 19.05
C ARG A 71 0.03 18.30 18.18
N ARG A 72 -0.03 18.16 16.86
CA ARG A 72 0.16 19.32 15.97
C ARG A 72 -0.62 20.46 16.61
N ARG A 73 0.07 21.58 16.89
CA ARG A 73 -0.65 22.80 17.25
C ARG A 73 -1.71 22.99 16.18
N PRO A 74 -3.00 23.21 16.52
CA PRO A 74 -3.98 23.62 15.53
C PRO A 74 -3.37 24.82 14.82
N MET A 75 -3.37 24.82 13.49
CA MET A 75 -3.13 26.05 12.77
C MET A 75 -4.25 27.01 13.19
N GLU A 76 -3.90 28.01 13.99
CA GLU A 76 -4.76 29.14 14.25
C GLU A 76 -4.80 29.95 12.96
N ASN A 77 -5.76 29.61 12.09
CA ASN A 77 -6.33 30.49 11.09
C ASN A 77 -7.41 29.69 10.37
N GLY A 78 -8.65 30.22 10.35
CA GLY A 78 -9.89 29.78 9.72
C GLY A 78 -9.82 28.86 8.51
N GLY A 79 -9.20 27.72 8.65
CA GLY A 79 -9.19 26.64 7.65
C GLY A 79 -10.55 25.99 7.67
N ASN A 80 -11.26 26.03 6.56
CA ASN A 80 -12.52 25.33 6.33
C ASN A 80 -12.42 23.92 6.90
N ASN A 81 -13.42 23.54 7.69
CA ASN A 81 -13.55 22.20 8.26
C ASN A 81 -13.89 21.22 7.13
N MET A 82 -12.92 20.89 6.30
CA MET A 82 -13.10 20.10 5.07
C MET A 82 -13.07 18.61 5.40
N ASN A 83 -14.11 17.88 4.98
CA ASN A 83 -14.15 16.42 5.08
C ASN A 83 -13.90 15.80 3.71
N VAL A 84 -12.96 14.87 3.66
CA VAL A 84 -12.60 14.14 2.44
C VAL A 84 -12.95 12.68 2.58
N LEU A 85 -13.76 12.18 1.66
CA LEU A 85 -14.05 10.75 1.52
C LEU A 85 -12.96 10.10 0.66
N VAL A 86 -12.20 9.19 1.23
CA VAL A 86 -11.16 8.43 0.52
C VAL A 86 -11.70 7.07 0.11
N ILE A 87 -11.59 6.75 -1.17
CA ILE A 87 -12.07 5.51 -1.79
C ILE A 87 -10.91 4.72 -2.38
N ASN A 88 -10.92 3.42 -2.12
CA ASN A 88 -10.05 2.46 -2.78
C ASN A 88 -10.93 1.30 -3.28
N ALA A 89 -11.34 1.39 -4.55
CA ALA A 89 -12.20 0.43 -5.22
C ALA A 89 -11.36 -0.69 -5.86
N GLY A 90 -11.71 -1.93 -5.53
CA GLY A 90 -11.27 -3.15 -6.19
C GLY A 90 -12.42 -3.78 -6.97
N SER A 91 -12.17 -4.89 -7.69
CA SER A 91 -13.16 -5.56 -8.55
C SER A 91 -14.42 -6.01 -7.79
N SER A 92 -14.28 -6.48 -6.56
CA SER A 92 -15.38 -6.97 -5.71
C SER A 92 -15.35 -6.40 -4.30
N SER A 93 -14.61 -5.32 -4.08
CA SER A 93 -14.48 -4.69 -2.76
C SER A 93 -14.26 -3.19 -2.87
N LEU A 94 -14.62 -2.46 -1.80
CA LEU A 94 -14.42 -1.03 -1.69
C LEU A 94 -14.05 -0.69 -0.25
N LYS A 95 -12.82 -0.20 -0.05
CA LYS A 95 -12.37 0.36 1.24
C LYS A 95 -12.59 1.86 1.25
N TYR A 96 -13.03 2.38 2.38
CA TYR A 96 -13.27 3.82 2.50
C TYR A 96 -12.87 4.39 3.86
N GLN A 97 -12.60 5.69 3.85
CA GLN A 97 -12.37 6.49 5.06
C GLN A 97 -12.93 7.90 4.85
N LEU A 98 -13.62 8.43 5.84
CA LEU A 98 -13.96 9.85 5.91
C LEU A 98 -13.04 10.50 6.92
N LEU A 99 -12.30 11.52 6.50
CA LEU A 99 -11.32 12.18 7.35
C LEU A 99 -11.30 13.70 7.13
N ASN A 100 -10.89 14.41 8.15
CA ASN A 100 -10.57 15.82 8.08
C ASN A 100 -9.05 15.98 7.87
N PRO A 101 -8.57 16.43 6.69
CA PRO A 101 -7.15 16.52 6.42
C PRO A 101 -6.43 17.64 7.20
N ALA A 102 -7.13 18.68 7.63
CA ALA A 102 -6.55 19.79 8.40
C ALA A 102 -6.17 19.34 9.82
N THR A 103 -7.03 18.55 10.47
CA THR A 103 -6.80 18.03 11.82
C THR A 103 -6.14 16.65 11.83
N GLY A 104 -6.24 15.92 10.73
CA GLY A 104 -5.87 14.50 10.63
C GLY A 104 -6.89 13.58 11.33
N ALA A 105 -8.06 14.10 11.73
CA ALA A 105 -9.09 13.32 12.39
C ALA A 105 -9.74 12.34 11.41
N LEU A 106 -9.74 11.06 11.77
CA LEU A 106 -10.52 10.03 11.09
C LEU A 106 -11.93 10.02 11.71
N LEU A 107 -12.96 10.28 10.90
CA LEU A 107 -14.35 10.29 11.36
C LEU A 107 -15.00 8.92 11.26
N ALA A 108 -14.80 8.23 10.14
CA ALA A 108 -15.28 6.87 9.91
C ALA A 108 -14.37 6.11 8.95
N LYS A 109 -14.39 4.78 9.02
CA LYS A 109 -13.77 3.88 8.05
C LYS A 109 -14.60 2.62 7.86
N GLY A 110 -14.38 1.92 6.77
CA GLY A 110 -15.06 0.65 6.55
C GLY A 110 -14.66 -0.04 5.27
N LEU A 111 -15.45 -1.06 4.96
CA LEU A 111 -15.17 -2.01 3.89
C LEU A 111 -16.50 -2.56 3.37
N CYS A 112 -16.67 -2.51 2.04
CA CYS A 112 -17.65 -3.31 1.33
C CYS A 112 -16.90 -4.48 0.69
N GLU A 113 -17.37 -5.69 0.91
CA GLU A 113 -16.77 -6.92 0.36
C GLU A 113 -17.83 -7.68 -0.41
N ARG A 114 -17.37 -8.57 -1.34
CA ARG A 114 -18.22 -9.45 -2.12
C ARG A 114 -19.28 -8.69 -2.94
N ILE A 115 -18.92 -7.48 -3.43
CA ILE A 115 -19.74 -6.70 -4.37
C ILE A 115 -19.99 -7.53 -5.61
N GLY A 116 -21.25 -7.58 -6.07
CA GLY A 116 -21.68 -8.41 -7.19
C GLY A 116 -21.99 -9.86 -6.81
N ILE A 117 -21.92 -10.23 -5.53
CA ILE A 117 -22.19 -11.58 -5.03
C ILE A 117 -23.30 -11.52 -3.95
N ASP A 118 -22.95 -11.48 -2.70
CA ASP A 118 -23.87 -11.48 -1.55
C ASP A 118 -23.64 -10.32 -0.58
N GLY A 119 -22.70 -9.44 -0.88
CA GLY A 119 -22.46 -8.17 -0.21
C GLY A 119 -22.24 -8.24 1.31
N LYS A 120 -21.05 -7.88 1.78
CA LYS A 120 -20.75 -7.72 3.23
C LYS A 120 -20.32 -6.28 3.50
N PHE A 121 -21.01 -5.61 4.43
CA PHE A 121 -20.77 -4.23 4.76
C PHE A 121 -20.22 -4.08 6.17
N THR A 122 -19.11 -3.36 6.28
CA THR A 122 -18.48 -2.98 7.56
C THR A 122 -18.39 -1.46 7.64
N TYR A 123 -18.87 -0.89 8.74
CA TYR A 123 -18.78 0.53 9.08
C TYR A 123 -18.24 0.70 10.48
N LYS A 124 -17.24 1.55 10.65
CA LYS A 124 -16.58 1.81 11.94
C LYS A 124 -16.49 3.32 12.16
N PRO A 125 -17.49 3.94 12.81
CA PRO A 125 -17.40 5.33 13.23
C PRO A 125 -16.27 5.48 14.27
N GLN A 126 -15.64 6.65 14.30
CA GLN A 126 -14.55 6.95 15.23
C GLN A 126 -14.97 8.01 16.27
N LEU A 127 -16.25 8.32 16.34
CA LEU A 127 -16.83 9.23 17.33
C LEU A 127 -17.38 8.42 18.52
N GLU A 128 -17.24 8.98 19.71
CA GLU A 128 -17.75 8.38 20.95
C GLU A 128 -19.28 8.21 20.90
N GLY A 129 -19.79 7.11 21.45
CA GLY A 129 -21.23 6.81 21.50
C GLY A 129 -21.82 6.29 20.18
N LYS A 130 -21.05 6.13 19.12
CA LYS A 130 -21.51 5.57 17.84
C LYS A 130 -21.17 4.08 17.73
N GLU A 131 -22.10 3.30 17.18
CA GLU A 131 -21.96 1.84 17.05
C GLU A 131 -21.43 1.43 15.67
N ALA A 132 -20.56 0.42 15.66
CA ALA A 132 -20.01 -0.14 14.44
C ALA A 132 -20.92 -1.22 13.84
N ILE A 133 -21.00 -1.26 12.51
CA ILE A 133 -21.56 -2.38 11.75
C ILE A 133 -20.42 -3.31 11.37
N LYS A 134 -20.56 -4.63 11.65
CA LYS A 134 -19.51 -5.62 11.38
C LYS A 134 -20.03 -6.66 10.39
N ALA A 135 -19.51 -6.61 9.17
CA ALA A 135 -19.76 -7.59 8.11
C ALA A 135 -21.26 -7.94 7.92
N ALA A 136 -22.14 -6.93 8.03
CA ALA A 136 -23.58 -7.13 7.83
C ALA A 136 -23.87 -7.50 6.36
N ASP A 137 -24.88 -8.32 6.17
CA ASP A 137 -25.38 -8.64 4.85
C ASP A 137 -26.13 -7.43 4.25
N VAL A 138 -25.58 -6.86 3.19
CA VAL A 138 -26.15 -5.74 2.47
C VAL A 138 -26.07 -6.04 0.97
N ALA A 139 -27.21 -6.02 0.28
CA ALA A 139 -27.22 -6.23 -1.16
C ALA A 139 -26.44 -5.12 -1.87
N MET A 140 -25.34 -5.49 -2.49
CA MET A 140 -24.47 -4.60 -3.27
C MET A 140 -24.20 -5.24 -4.64
N PRO A 141 -25.19 -5.28 -5.53
CA PRO A 141 -25.03 -5.88 -6.87
C PRO A 141 -23.97 -5.16 -7.69
N THR A 142 -23.76 -3.86 -7.47
CA THR A 142 -22.71 -3.07 -8.11
C THR A 142 -22.01 -2.13 -7.12
N HIS A 143 -21.00 -1.42 -7.59
CA HIS A 143 -20.31 -0.39 -6.81
C HIS A 143 -21.21 0.82 -6.49
N ASN A 144 -22.28 1.07 -7.24
CA ASN A 144 -23.23 2.12 -6.95
C ASN A 144 -23.93 1.87 -5.60
N GLU A 145 -24.44 0.66 -5.40
CA GLU A 145 -25.07 0.27 -4.13
C GLU A 145 -24.07 0.24 -2.99
N ALA A 146 -22.82 -0.17 -3.26
CA ALA A 146 -21.76 -0.11 -2.27
C ALA A 146 -21.47 1.33 -1.81
N ILE A 147 -21.33 2.28 -2.74
CA ILE A 147 -21.16 3.72 -2.42
C ILE A 147 -22.41 4.25 -1.71
N ALA A 148 -23.62 3.92 -2.16
CA ALA A 148 -24.85 4.34 -1.50
C ALA A 148 -24.91 3.84 -0.04
N ALA A 149 -24.53 2.58 0.21
CA ALA A 149 -24.47 2.03 1.57
C ALA A 149 -23.45 2.79 2.45
N VAL A 150 -22.29 3.13 1.90
CA VAL A 150 -21.29 3.96 2.60
C VAL A 150 -21.88 5.32 2.97
N LEU A 151 -22.46 6.04 2.01
CA LEU A 151 -23.00 7.38 2.22
C LEU A 151 -24.15 7.37 3.23
N ASN A 152 -25.06 6.39 3.12
CA ASN A 152 -26.18 6.23 4.08
C ASN A 152 -25.67 5.99 5.50
N ALA A 153 -24.63 5.17 5.66
CA ALA A 153 -24.04 4.92 6.98
C ALA A 153 -23.35 6.17 7.58
N LEU A 154 -22.75 7.02 6.72
CA LEU A 154 -22.11 8.25 7.17
C LEU A 154 -23.09 9.29 7.70
N VAL A 155 -24.34 9.34 7.17
CA VAL A 155 -25.40 10.27 7.57
C VAL A 155 -26.51 9.63 8.42
N ASP A 156 -26.34 8.36 8.83
CA ASP A 156 -27.32 7.65 9.66
C ASP A 156 -27.64 8.43 10.95
N GLU A 157 -28.91 8.55 11.32
CA GLU A 157 -29.35 9.35 12.47
C GLU A 157 -28.68 8.93 13.78
N LYS A 158 -28.53 7.62 13.99
CA LYS A 158 -27.97 7.06 15.23
C LYS A 158 -26.44 6.97 15.19
N ASN A 159 -25.87 6.44 14.10
CA ASN A 159 -24.47 6.05 14.03
C ASN A 159 -23.65 6.85 13.01
N GLY A 160 -24.28 7.76 12.26
CA GLY A 160 -23.61 8.64 11.31
C GLY A 160 -22.63 9.61 11.99
N VAL A 161 -21.64 10.05 11.24
CA VAL A 161 -20.57 10.94 11.72
C VAL A 161 -20.63 12.33 11.10
N ILE A 162 -21.55 12.54 10.15
CA ILE A 162 -21.89 13.83 9.52
C ILE A 162 -23.41 13.97 9.46
N GLY A 163 -23.91 15.20 9.46
CA GLY A 163 -25.35 15.48 9.43
C GLY A 163 -25.96 15.44 8.03
N SER A 164 -25.16 15.63 6.99
CA SER A 164 -25.61 15.56 5.61
C SER A 164 -24.46 15.24 4.65
N MET A 165 -24.79 14.75 3.46
CA MET A 165 -23.79 14.49 2.39
C MET A 165 -23.09 15.76 1.91
N LYS A 166 -23.68 16.94 2.14
CA LYS A 166 -23.08 18.25 1.80
C LYS A 166 -21.82 18.56 2.62
N GLU A 167 -21.61 17.83 3.71
CA GLU A 167 -20.39 17.94 4.51
C GLU A 167 -19.21 17.14 3.93
N ILE A 168 -19.39 16.43 2.82
CA ILE A 168 -18.32 15.79 2.09
C ILE A 168 -17.86 16.76 1.00
N ASP A 169 -16.73 17.42 1.22
CA ASP A 169 -16.22 18.48 0.34
C ASP A 169 -15.46 17.97 -0.87
N ALA A 170 -14.90 16.75 -0.79
CA ALA A 170 -14.19 16.13 -1.89
C ALA A 170 -14.11 14.61 -1.73
N VAL A 171 -13.85 13.91 -2.84
CA VAL A 171 -13.54 12.47 -2.84
C VAL A 171 -12.15 12.24 -3.39
N GLY A 172 -11.32 11.50 -2.66
CA GLY A 172 -10.00 11.05 -3.10
C GLY A 172 -10.05 9.58 -3.54
N HIS A 173 -9.66 9.29 -4.76
CA HIS A 173 -9.61 7.94 -5.30
C HIS A 173 -8.17 7.45 -5.44
N ARG A 174 -7.88 6.27 -4.89
CA ARG A 174 -6.69 5.55 -5.28
C ARG A 174 -6.89 5.00 -6.69
N VAL A 175 -5.97 5.34 -7.59
CA VAL A 175 -5.86 4.80 -8.94
C VAL A 175 -4.52 4.09 -9.06
N VAL A 176 -4.55 2.83 -9.52
CA VAL A 176 -3.32 2.01 -9.47
C VAL A 176 -2.30 2.48 -10.50
N HIS A 177 -2.70 2.78 -11.72
CA HIS A 177 -1.76 3.11 -12.79
C HIS A 177 -2.13 4.42 -13.50
N GLY A 178 -1.20 5.36 -13.50
CA GLY A 178 -1.34 6.67 -14.18
C GLY A 178 -0.47 6.82 -15.44
N GLY A 179 0.20 5.75 -15.88
CA GLY A 179 1.13 5.82 -17.00
C GLY A 179 2.26 6.82 -16.74
N GLU A 180 2.75 7.43 -17.79
CA GLU A 180 3.71 8.54 -17.72
C GLU A 180 3.04 9.92 -17.65
N LYS A 181 1.70 9.97 -17.76
CA LYS A 181 0.92 11.22 -17.80
C LYS A 181 0.79 11.90 -16.45
N PHE A 182 0.84 11.14 -15.36
CA PHE A 182 0.54 11.64 -14.01
C PHE A 182 1.71 11.45 -13.04
N ALA A 183 2.37 12.54 -12.71
CA ALA A 183 3.44 12.60 -11.69
C ALA A 183 2.96 13.12 -10.33
N LYS A 184 1.65 13.45 -10.19
CA LYS A 184 1.02 13.97 -8.97
C LYS A 184 -0.48 13.67 -8.98
N SER A 185 -1.14 13.90 -7.84
CA SER A 185 -2.60 13.85 -7.75
C SER A 185 -3.23 14.94 -8.62
N VAL A 186 -4.36 14.62 -9.26
CA VAL A 186 -5.09 15.54 -10.16
C VAL A 186 -6.58 15.49 -9.89
N VAL A 187 -7.26 16.62 -10.10
CA VAL A 187 -8.73 16.65 -10.13
C VAL A 187 -9.20 15.86 -11.35
N ILE A 188 -10.19 15.02 -11.16
CA ILE A 188 -10.73 14.16 -12.22
C ILE A 188 -11.66 15.02 -13.10
N THR A 189 -11.27 15.18 -14.35
CA THR A 189 -12.07 15.74 -15.46
C THR A 189 -12.34 14.65 -16.48
N ASP A 190 -13.11 14.92 -17.52
CA ASP A 190 -13.35 13.96 -18.60
C ASP A 190 -12.04 13.59 -19.33
N GLU A 191 -11.09 14.54 -19.48
CA GLU A 191 -9.77 14.29 -20.07
C GLU A 191 -8.91 13.41 -19.16
N VAL A 192 -8.99 13.62 -17.84
CA VAL A 192 -8.27 12.77 -16.86
C VAL A 192 -8.88 11.36 -16.86
N MET A 193 -10.20 11.23 -16.95
CA MET A 193 -10.84 9.92 -17.07
C MET A 193 -10.38 9.17 -18.32
N ALA A 194 -10.41 9.83 -19.48
CA ALA A 194 -9.92 9.23 -20.73
C ALA A 194 -8.45 8.77 -20.61
N ALA A 195 -7.60 9.59 -19.96
CA ALA A 195 -6.20 9.23 -19.74
C ALA A 195 -6.00 8.07 -18.76
N ILE A 196 -6.89 7.90 -17.77
CA ILE A 196 -6.90 6.72 -16.87
C ILE A 196 -7.35 5.48 -17.65
N GLU A 197 -8.36 5.60 -18.52
CA GLU A 197 -8.85 4.52 -19.39
C GLU A 197 -7.76 4.02 -20.34
N GLU A 198 -6.97 4.92 -20.94
CA GLU A 198 -5.82 4.55 -21.76
C GLU A 198 -4.77 3.72 -21.01
N CYS A 199 -4.72 3.83 -19.67
CA CYS A 199 -3.83 3.02 -18.82
C CYS A 199 -4.40 1.63 -18.47
N ASN A 200 -5.64 1.28 -18.87
CA ASN A 200 -6.24 -0.03 -18.60
C ASN A 200 -5.37 -1.21 -19.06
N PRO A 201 -4.74 -1.20 -20.25
CA PRO A 201 -3.84 -2.28 -20.66
C PRO A 201 -2.62 -2.49 -19.74
N LEU A 202 -2.17 -1.44 -19.04
CA LEU A 202 -1.04 -1.50 -18.09
C LEU A 202 -1.46 -2.06 -16.72
N ALA A 203 -2.73 -1.95 -16.36
CA ALA A 203 -3.28 -2.43 -15.08
C ALA A 203 -4.69 -3.03 -15.25
N PRO A 204 -4.86 -4.10 -16.06
CA PRO A 204 -6.17 -4.63 -16.43
C PRO A 204 -6.95 -5.20 -15.25
N LEU A 205 -6.27 -5.61 -14.18
CA LEU A 205 -6.90 -6.14 -12.97
C LEU A 205 -7.31 -5.04 -11.95
N HIS A 206 -6.94 -3.78 -12.18
CA HIS A 206 -7.10 -2.71 -11.19
C HIS A 206 -7.78 -1.45 -11.76
N ASN A 207 -7.26 -0.86 -12.82
CA ASN A 207 -7.77 0.42 -13.33
C ASN A 207 -9.27 0.37 -13.70
N PRO A 208 -9.80 -0.67 -14.35
CA PRO A 208 -11.24 -0.75 -14.62
C PRO A 208 -12.10 -0.66 -13.36
N ALA A 209 -11.66 -1.31 -12.26
CA ALA A 209 -12.37 -1.23 -10.98
C ALA A 209 -12.27 0.15 -10.35
N ASN A 210 -11.12 0.83 -10.48
CA ASN A 210 -10.96 2.21 -10.01
C ASN A 210 -11.90 3.16 -10.76
N ILE A 211 -12.00 3.04 -12.09
CA ILE A 211 -12.92 3.79 -12.94
C ILE A 211 -14.37 3.55 -12.51
N THR A 212 -14.74 2.29 -12.26
CA THR A 212 -16.07 1.93 -11.75
C THR A 212 -16.36 2.65 -10.43
N GLY A 213 -15.39 2.69 -9.50
CA GLY A 213 -15.55 3.42 -8.23
C GLY A 213 -15.72 4.93 -8.41
N ILE A 214 -14.98 5.55 -9.32
CA ILE A 214 -15.12 6.97 -9.65
C ILE A 214 -16.52 7.27 -10.23
N ASN A 215 -16.94 6.46 -11.21
CA ASN A 215 -18.24 6.60 -11.85
C ASN A 215 -19.39 6.39 -10.85
N ALA A 216 -19.26 5.43 -9.93
CA ALA A 216 -20.22 5.18 -8.88
C ALA A 216 -20.35 6.41 -7.94
N CYS A 217 -19.24 7.04 -7.54
CA CYS A 217 -19.28 8.27 -6.76
C CYS A 217 -19.97 9.39 -7.53
N THR A 218 -19.67 9.57 -8.81
CA THR A 218 -20.34 10.57 -9.66
C THR A 218 -21.84 10.32 -9.77
N ALA A 219 -22.26 9.07 -9.94
CA ALA A 219 -23.66 8.69 -10.08
C ALA A 219 -24.49 8.97 -8.81
N VAL A 220 -23.89 8.72 -7.63
CA VAL A 220 -24.60 8.84 -6.34
C VAL A 220 -24.47 10.23 -5.72
N MET A 221 -23.30 10.88 -5.85
CA MET A 221 -23.01 12.17 -5.20
C MET A 221 -23.22 13.38 -6.13
N GLY A 222 -23.33 13.14 -7.44
CA GLY A 222 -23.40 14.21 -8.45
C GLY A 222 -22.01 14.69 -8.91
N LYS A 223 -22.00 15.58 -9.90
CA LYS A 223 -20.77 16.13 -10.50
C LYS A 223 -20.17 17.31 -9.74
N ASP A 224 -20.92 17.89 -8.82
CA ASP A 224 -20.51 19.11 -8.10
C ASP A 224 -19.46 18.82 -7.01
N VAL A 225 -19.40 17.56 -6.51
CA VAL A 225 -18.38 17.16 -5.54
C VAL A 225 -17.07 16.85 -6.27
N PRO A 226 -16.00 17.61 -6.04
CA PRO A 226 -14.74 17.41 -6.73
C PRO A 226 -14.13 16.04 -6.36
N GLN A 227 -13.70 15.33 -7.37
CA GLN A 227 -13.02 14.03 -7.23
C GLN A 227 -11.56 14.15 -7.63
N VAL A 228 -10.66 13.50 -6.90
CA VAL A 228 -9.21 13.59 -7.10
C VAL A 228 -8.62 12.19 -7.26
N ALA A 229 -7.91 11.97 -8.35
CA ALA A 229 -7.12 10.74 -8.56
C ALA A 229 -5.74 10.84 -7.89
N VAL A 230 -5.40 9.81 -7.13
CA VAL A 230 -4.09 9.64 -6.48
C VAL A 230 -3.47 8.36 -7.00
N PHE A 231 -2.40 8.48 -7.79
CA PHE A 231 -1.82 7.36 -8.51
C PHE A 231 -0.71 6.66 -7.70
N ASP A 232 -0.76 5.33 -7.66
CA ASP A 232 0.30 4.53 -7.03
C ASP A 232 1.66 4.72 -7.74
N THR A 233 1.65 4.98 -9.03
CA THR A 233 2.86 5.15 -9.86
C THR A 233 3.45 6.56 -9.82
N ALA A 234 2.68 7.57 -9.37
CA ALA A 234 3.08 8.98 -9.49
C ALA A 234 4.39 9.33 -8.75
N PHE A 235 4.61 8.78 -7.56
CA PHE A 235 5.83 9.05 -6.79
C PHE A 235 7.10 8.55 -7.50
N HIS A 236 6.99 7.49 -8.30
CA HIS A 236 8.09 6.87 -9.00
C HIS A 236 8.42 7.51 -10.35
N GLN A 237 7.65 8.52 -10.79
CA GLN A 237 7.92 9.25 -12.03
C GLN A 237 9.24 10.07 -11.97
N THR A 238 9.87 10.16 -10.80
CA THR A 238 11.18 10.80 -10.64
C THR A 238 12.36 9.85 -10.85
N MET A 239 12.11 8.57 -11.14
CA MET A 239 13.19 7.63 -11.47
C MET A 239 13.91 8.05 -12.76
N PRO A 240 15.23 7.96 -12.81
CA PRO A 240 15.99 8.21 -14.05
C PRO A 240 15.78 7.07 -15.07
N ASP A 241 16.02 7.35 -16.33
CA ASP A 241 15.79 6.43 -17.44
C ASP A 241 16.53 5.09 -17.29
N TYR A 242 17.76 5.12 -16.84
CA TYR A 242 18.56 3.92 -16.60
C TYR A 242 18.02 3.02 -15.45
N ALA A 243 17.12 3.55 -14.59
CA ALA A 243 16.50 2.79 -13.52
C ALA A 243 15.15 2.20 -13.95
N TYR A 244 14.45 2.84 -14.89
CA TYR A 244 13.15 2.36 -15.32
C TYR A 244 13.14 1.57 -16.63
N MET A 245 14.19 1.69 -17.47
CA MET A 245 14.24 0.97 -18.73
C MET A 245 14.61 -0.51 -18.54
N TYR A 246 13.88 -1.38 -19.24
CA TYR A 246 14.24 -2.78 -19.34
C TYR A 246 15.21 -3.03 -20.49
N GLY A 247 16.02 -4.08 -20.39
CA GLY A 247 16.92 -4.54 -21.46
C GLY A 247 16.17 -5.25 -22.59
N LEU A 248 15.04 -4.70 -23.04
CA LEU A 248 14.22 -5.17 -24.15
C LEU A 248 14.43 -4.25 -25.36
N PRO A 249 14.05 -4.66 -26.61
CA PRO A 249 14.07 -3.76 -27.75
C PRO A 249 13.35 -2.44 -27.42
N TYR A 250 14.02 -1.32 -27.70
CA TYR A 250 13.51 0.02 -27.35
C TYR A 250 12.11 0.30 -27.91
N GLU A 251 11.76 -0.32 -29.03
CA GLU A 251 10.43 -0.22 -29.64
C GLU A 251 9.32 -0.74 -28.73
N MET A 252 9.59 -1.66 -27.81
CA MET A 252 8.61 -2.14 -26.84
C MET A 252 8.21 -1.03 -25.86
N TYR A 253 9.18 -0.21 -25.45
CA TYR A 253 8.89 1.00 -24.68
C TYR A 253 8.11 2.02 -25.52
N LYS A 254 8.58 2.34 -26.71
CA LYS A 254 7.95 3.36 -27.58
C LYS A 254 6.52 3.03 -27.93
N LYS A 255 6.23 1.77 -28.22
CA LYS A 255 4.92 1.34 -28.72
C LYS A 255 3.93 1.02 -27.60
N TYR A 256 4.41 0.44 -26.52
CA TYR A 256 3.55 -0.13 -25.48
C TYR A 256 3.78 0.46 -24.08
N GLY A 257 4.73 1.38 -23.92
CA GLY A 257 5.08 1.93 -22.60
C GLY A 257 5.75 0.90 -21.68
N VAL A 258 6.42 -0.12 -22.23
CA VAL A 258 7.06 -1.19 -21.44
C VAL A 258 8.30 -0.64 -20.74
N ARG A 259 8.12 -0.30 -19.47
CA ARG A 259 9.14 0.19 -18.53
C ARG A 259 8.75 -0.15 -17.10
N ARG A 260 9.66 0.05 -16.15
CA ARG A 260 9.33 0.04 -14.72
C ARG A 260 8.53 1.30 -14.38
N TYR A 261 7.37 1.13 -13.71
CA TYR A 261 6.59 2.24 -13.13
C TYR A 261 6.66 2.24 -11.61
N GLY A 262 6.61 1.07 -10.99
CA GLY A 262 6.52 0.93 -9.55
C GLY A 262 5.13 1.25 -9.00
N PHE A 263 4.87 0.79 -7.79
CA PHE A 263 3.56 0.93 -7.13
C PHE A 263 3.75 1.27 -5.64
N HIS A 264 2.66 1.39 -4.90
CA HIS A 264 2.66 1.82 -3.50
C HIS A 264 3.29 3.21 -3.29
N GLY A 265 3.39 4.03 -4.34
CA GLY A 265 4.07 5.31 -4.31
C GLY A 265 3.52 6.27 -3.25
N THR A 266 2.19 6.27 -3.03
CA THR A 266 1.55 7.03 -1.94
C THR A 266 2.08 6.62 -0.57
N SER A 267 2.23 5.30 -0.32
CA SER A 267 2.78 4.76 0.91
C SER A 267 4.25 5.15 1.08
N HIS A 268 5.08 4.89 0.06
CA HIS A 268 6.52 5.21 0.11
C HIS A 268 6.77 6.70 0.35
N ARG A 269 6.03 7.58 -0.33
CA ARG A 269 6.10 9.02 -0.13
C ARG A 269 5.68 9.44 1.29
N TYR A 270 4.57 8.89 1.78
CA TYR A 270 4.06 9.24 3.10
C TYR A 270 5.01 8.82 4.21
N VAL A 271 5.42 7.54 4.24
CA VAL A 271 6.24 7.01 5.33
C VAL A 271 7.64 7.61 5.36
N SER A 272 8.24 7.88 4.19
CA SER A 272 9.56 8.51 4.12
C SER A 272 9.53 9.95 4.66
N ARG A 273 8.51 10.74 4.32
CA ARG A 273 8.31 12.08 4.88
C ARG A 273 8.05 12.03 6.38
N ARG A 274 7.13 11.15 6.79
CA ARG A 274 6.77 11.02 8.20
C ARG A 274 7.94 10.58 9.07
N ALA A 275 8.81 9.72 8.57
CA ALA A 275 10.04 9.35 9.24
C ALA A 275 10.94 10.55 9.49
N CYS A 276 11.16 11.40 8.49
CA CYS A 276 11.96 12.62 8.62
C CYS A 276 11.34 13.62 9.60
N GLU A 277 10.01 13.80 9.56
CA GLU A 277 9.28 14.64 10.53
C GLU A 277 9.50 14.16 11.97
N ILE A 278 9.44 12.84 12.22
CA ILE A 278 9.65 12.27 13.56
C ILE A 278 11.08 12.42 14.02
N LEU A 279 12.03 12.25 13.12
CA LEU A 279 13.46 12.39 13.41
C LEU A 279 13.93 13.85 13.45
N GLY A 280 13.09 14.81 13.06
CA GLY A 280 13.45 16.23 13.00
C GLY A 280 14.54 16.54 11.97
N VAL A 281 14.61 15.79 10.86
CA VAL A 281 15.62 15.97 9.81
C VAL A 281 14.98 16.45 8.50
N PRO A 282 15.67 17.29 7.69
CA PRO A 282 15.17 17.73 6.40
C PRO A 282 14.99 16.53 5.43
N TYR A 283 13.80 16.39 4.84
CA TYR A 283 13.47 15.29 3.92
C TYR A 283 14.32 15.33 2.65
N GLU A 284 14.58 16.53 2.16
CA GLU A 284 15.29 16.80 0.91
C GLU A 284 16.79 16.45 0.98
N ASP A 285 17.32 16.25 2.18
CA ASP A 285 18.75 15.94 2.38
C ASP A 285 19.01 14.45 2.63
N GLN A 286 17.93 13.63 2.69
CA GLN A 286 18.04 12.24 3.12
C GLN A 286 18.15 11.25 1.95
N LYS A 287 18.80 10.13 2.26
CA LYS A 287 18.74 8.89 1.49
C LYS A 287 17.99 7.87 2.32
N ILE A 288 16.85 7.41 1.82
CA ILE A 288 15.90 6.59 2.56
C ILE A 288 15.57 5.34 1.74
N ILE A 289 15.51 4.20 2.40
CA ILE A 289 14.90 3.00 1.85
C ILE A 289 13.60 2.77 2.60
N THR A 290 12.50 2.64 1.86
CA THR A 290 11.21 2.32 2.43
C THR A 290 10.76 0.94 1.96
N ALA A 291 10.20 0.14 2.87
CA ALA A 291 9.60 -1.14 2.56
C ALA A 291 8.10 -1.08 2.90
N HIS A 292 7.27 -1.27 1.88
CA HIS A 292 5.85 -1.52 2.00
C HIS A 292 5.66 -3.04 1.93
N VAL A 293 5.27 -3.66 3.03
CA VAL A 293 5.20 -5.13 3.13
C VAL A 293 3.85 -5.54 3.69
N GLY A 294 3.06 -6.14 2.84
CA GLY A 294 1.74 -6.70 3.11
C GLY A 294 1.50 -7.89 2.21
N ASN A 295 0.25 -8.17 1.81
CA ASN A 295 -0.02 -9.20 0.79
C ASN A 295 0.62 -8.87 -0.57
N GLY A 296 0.71 -7.57 -0.94
CA GLY A 296 1.64 -7.04 -1.91
C GLY A 296 2.87 -6.44 -1.20
N GLY A 297 4.03 -6.44 -1.86
CA GLY A 297 5.25 -5.91 -1.25
C GLY A 297 6.14 -5.18 -2.25
N SER A 298 6.74 -4.06 -1.80
CA SER A 298 7.74 -3.33 -2.58
C SER A 298 8.76 -2.62 -1.69
N ILE A 299 9.94 -2.41 -2.23
CA ILE A 299 11.01 -1.61 -1.62
C ILE A 299 11.31 -0.45 -2.56
N THR A 300 11.54 0.72 -2.01
CA THR A 300 11.84 1.92 -2.79
C THR A 300 13.06 2.64 -2.22
N ALA A 301 14.00 2.99 -3.09
CA ALA A 301 15.11 3.86 -2.78
C ALA A 301 14.70 5.31 -3.05
N ILE A 302 14.88 6.17 -2.05
CA ILE A 302 14.52 7.59 -2.09
C ILE A 302 15.76 8.42 -1.80
N LYS A 303 16.02 9.39 -2.65
CA LYS A 303 17.13 10.34 -2.50
C LYS A 303 16.61 11.74 -2.67
N ASN A 304 16.88 12.59 -1.68
CA ASN A 304 16.49 14.00 -1.71
C ASN A 304 14.98 14.20 -1.98
N GLY A 305 14.16 13.39 -1.30
CA GLY A 305 12.70 13.45 -1.45
C GLY A 305 12.13 12.84 -2.73
N LYS A 306 12.95 12.26 -3.61
CA LYS A 306 12.57 11.68 -4.89
C LYS A 306 12.80 10.17 -4.92
N SER A 307 11.86 9.42 -5.47
CA SER A 307 12.07 7.99 -5.79
C SER A 307 13.14 7.89 -6.88
N VAL A 308 14.18 7.10 -6.63
CA VAL A 308 15.28 6.87 -7.58
C VAL A 308 15.31 5.44 -8.10
N ASP A 309 14.67 4.51 -7.38
CA ASP A 309 14.47 3.13 -7.80
C ASP A 309 13.36 2.48 -6.95
N THR A 310 12.72 1.43 -7.48
CA THR A 310 11.70 0.65 -6.75
C THR A 310 11.67 -0.78 -7.27
N SER A 311 11.25 -1.72 -6.42
CA SER A 311 11.29 -3.15 -6.75
C SER A 311 10.17 -3.63 -7.67
N MET A 312 8.98 -3.02 -7.64
CA MET A 312 7.89 -3.37 -8.57
C MET A 312 8.16 -2.78 -9.96
N GLY A 313 7.73 -3.48 -10.99
CA GLY A 313 8.05 -3.18 -12.38
C GLY A 313 6.94 -2.47 -13.17
N LEU A 314 6.76 -2.93 -14.42
CA LEU A 314 5.61 -2.58 -15.28
C LEU A 314 4.29 -2.93 -14.58
N THR A 315 4.28 -4.09 -13.92
CA THR A 315 3.16 -4.60 -13.14
C THR A 315 3.59 -4.79 -11.68
N PRO A 316 2.65 -4.95 -10.73
CA PRO A 316 2.99 -5.18 -9.33
C PRO A 316 3.42 -6.65 -9.04
N VAL A 317 4.00 -7.37 -10.01
CA VAL A 317 4.51 -8.74 -9.86
C VAL A 317 6.00 -8.78 -9.56
N GLU A 318 6.80 -7.95 -10.26
CA GLU A 318 8.26 -7.90 -10.12
C GLU A 318 8.67 -7.50 -8.70
N GLY A 319 9.84 -7.98 -8.25
CA GLY A 319 10.46 -7.60 -6.99
C GLY A 319 10.35 -8.69 -5.91
N LEU A 320 9.77 -8.34 -4.78
CA LEU A 320 9.69 -9.21 -3.61
C LEU A 320 8.81 -10.45 -3.84
N LEU A 321 9.10 -11.53 -3.13
CA LEU A 321 8.13 -12.60 -2.93
C LEU A 321 6.94 -12.02 -2.15
N MET A 322 5.71 -12.22 -2.63
CA MET A 322 4.49 -11.64 -2.04
C MET A 322 3.52 -12.75 -1.61
N GLY A 323 2.34 -12.40 -1.12
CA GLY A 323 1.39 -13.41 -0.66
C GLY A 323 1.05 -14.47 -1.72
N THR A 324 0.69 -14.03 -2.95
CA THR A 324 0.35 -14.91 -4.07
C THR A 324 1.14 -14.63 -5.35
N ARG A 325 1.91 -13.53 -5.40
CA ARG A 325 2.73 -13.14 -6.56
C ARG A 325 4.14 -13.65 -6.40
N CYS A 326 4.72 -14.13 -7.51
CA CYS A 326 6.03 -14.78 -7.49
C CYS A 326 7.21 -13.85 -7.12
N GLY A 327 7.11 -12.55 -7.40
CA GLY A 327 8.27 -11.66 -7.37
C GLY A 327 9.23 -11.93 -8.53
N ASP A 328 10.50 -11.59 -8.34
CA ASP A 328 11.55 -11.82 -9.33
C ASP A 328 11.71 -13.29 -9.66
N VAL A 329 11.62 -13.61 -10.93
CA VAL A 329 11.83 -14.93 -11.50
C VAL A 329 12.55 -14.78 -12.85
N ASP A 330 13.34 -15.77 -13.24
CA ASP A 330 13.96 -15.81 -14.56
C ASP A 330 12.88 -15.92 -15.65
N ALA A 331 12.89 -14.99 -16.61
CA ALA A 331 11.97 -14.99 -17.74
C ALA A 331 12.08 -16.28 -18.59
N GLY A 332 13.28 -16.86 -18.70
CA GLY A 332 13.50 -18.15 -19.35
C GLY A 332 12.81 -19.30 -18.63
N ALA A 333 12.78 -19.26 -17.28
CA ALA A 333 12.02 -20.24 -16.50
C ALA A 333 10.51 -20.15 -16.75
N LEU A 334 9.97 -18.93 -16.94
CA LEU A 334 8.56 -18.73 -17.27
C LEU A 334 8.22 -19.33 -18.66
N SER A 335 9.05 -19.06 -19.67
CA SER A 335 8.90 -19.64 -21.01
C SER A 335 8.98 -21.17 -20.97
N PHE A 336 9.93 -21.72 -20.21
CA PHE A 336 10.05 -23.17 -20.01
C PHE A 336 8.80 -23.80 -19.38
N ILE A 337 8.21 -23.15 -18.36
CA ILE A 337 7.01 -23.65 -17.70
C ILE A 337 5.80 -23.58 -18.67
N MET A 338 5.67 -22.46 -19.41
CA MET A 338 4.62 -22.35 -20.43
C MET A 338 4.63 -23.50 -21.42
N ASP A 339 5.81 -23.82 -21.94
CA ASP A 339 6.02 -24.94 -22.86
C ASP A 339 5.65 -26.30 -22.23
N LYS A 340 6.10 -26.56 -20.99
CA LYS A 340 5.89 -27.84 -20.30
C LYS A 340 4.44 -28.08 -19.91
N GLU A 341 3.74 -27.03 -19.50
CA GLU A 341 2.36 -27.09 -19.00
C GLU A 341 1.33 -26.74 -20.08
N GLY A 342 1.76 -26.41 -21.31
CA GLY A 342 0.88 -25.99 -22.39
C GLY A 342 0.09 -24.70 -22.06
N MET A 343 0.73 -23.78 -21.31
CA MET A 343 0.08 -22.54 -20.85
C MET A 343 0.10 -21.47 -21.92
N ASP A 344 -1.01 -20.77 -22.05
CA ASP A 344 -1.09 -19.49 -22.75
C ASP A 344 -0.71 -18.29 -21.84
N GLY A 345 -0.77 -17.09 -22.37
CA GLY A 345 -0.47 -15.87 -21.60
C GLY A 345 -1.42 -15.67 -20.40
N ALA A 346 -2.68 -16.09 -20.50
CA ALA A 346 -3.63 -15.99 -19.39
C ALA A 346 -3.30 -16.99 -18.28
N GLY A 347 -2.93 -18.21 -18.63
CA GLY A 347 -2.45 -19.24 -17.71
C GLY A 347 -1.18 -18.81 -16.99
N LEU A 348 -0.23 -18.21 -17.72
CA LEU A 348 0.98 -17.63 -17.11
C LEU A 348 0.63 -16.49 -16.16
N SER A 349 -0.24 -15.57 -16.57
CA SER A 349 -0.68 -14.46 -15.70
C SER A 349 -1.33 -14.96 -14.41
N ASP A 350 -2.15 -15.98 -14.47
CA ASP A 350 -2.76 -16.62 -13.29
C ASP A 350 -1.68 -17.25 -12.39
N LEU A 351 -0.73 -17.99 -12.97
CA LEU A 351 0.38 -18.61 -12.25
C LEU A 351 1.15 -17.57 -11.43
N ILE A 352 1.66 -16.51 -12.07
CA ILE A 352 2.57 -15.55 -11.42
C ILE A 352 1.87 -14.57 -10.47
N ASN A 353 0.55 -14.35 -10.63
CA ASN A 353 -0.22 -13.41 -9.81
C ASN A 353 -0.98 -14.07 -8.66
N LYS A 354 -1.51 -15.31 -8.84
CA LYS A 354 -2.48 -15.90 -7.91
C LYS A 354 -2.04 -17.23 -7.32
N ARG A 355 -1.24 -18.04 -8.04
CA ARG A 355 -0.86 -19.39 -7.63
C ARG A 355 0.59 -19.52 -7.16
N SER A 356 1.32 -18.40 -7.09
CA SER A 356 2.72 -18.30 -6.66
C SER A 356 2.83 -17.68 -5.26
N GLY A 357 3.93 -17.02 -5.01
CA GLY A 357 4.17 -16.31 -3.76
C GLY A 357 4.36 -17.22 -2.56
N VAL A 358 4.14 -16.66 -1.38
CA VAL A 358 4.19 -17.40 -0.11
C VAL A 358 3.20 -18.56 -0.11
N ALA A 359 1.98 -18.34 -0.62
CA ALA A 359 0.95 -19.38 -0.72
C ALA A 359 1.41 -20.55 -1.61
N GLY A 360 1.85 -20.26 -2.83
CA GLY A 360 2.30 -21.28 -3.78
C GLY A 360 3.55 -22.00 -3.33
N LEU A 361 4.51 -21.26 -2.79
CA LEU A 361 5.80 -21.82 -2.33
C LEU A 361 5.62 -22.68 -1.07
N SER A 362 4.83 -22.22 -0.09
CA SER A 362 4.55 -22.98 1.12
C SER A 362 3.56 -24.13 0.92
N GLY A 363 2.58 -23.93 0.04
CA GLY A 363 1.43 -24.82 -0.10
C GLY A 363 0.47 -24.77 1.09
N ILE A 364 0.53 -23.68 1.90
CA ILE A 364 -0.26 -23.51 3.12
C ILE A 364 -1.24 -22.33 2.93
N SER A 365 -0.72 -21.11 2.93
CA SER A 365 -1.51 -19.88 2.93
C SER A 365 -0.69 -18.68 2.47
N SER A 366 -1.36 -17.59 2.08
CA SER A 366 -0.75 -16.26 1.92
C SER A 366 -0.69 -15.48 3.24
N ASP A 367 -1.35 -15.94 4.29
CA ASP A 367 -1.34 -15.31 5.61
C ASP A 367 -0.06 -15.66 6.37
N MET A 368 0.76 -14.66 6.63
CA MET A 368 2.05 -14.85 7.31
C MET A 368 1.89 -15.41 8.73
N ARG A 369 0.76 -15.20 9.40
CA ARG A 369 0.49 -15.76 10.74
C ARG A 369 0.40 -17.29 10.69
N GLU A 370 -0.22 -17.83 9.63
CA GLU A 370 -0.30 -19.28 9.41
C GLU A 370 1.07 -19.86 9.03
N ILE A 371 1.84 -19.12 8.24
CA ILE A 371 3.23 -19.52 7.91
C ILE A 371 4.10 -19.53 9.16
N GLU A 372 4.03 -18.53 10.02
CA GLU A 372 4.77 -18.47 11.29
C GLU A 372 4.38 -19.61 12.23
N ALA A 373 3.11 -19.94 12.32
CA ALA A 373 2.64 -21.08 13.10
C ALA A 373 3.20 -22.40 12.55
N ALA A 374 3.23 -22.57 11.21
CA ALA A 374 3.81 -23.74 10.58
C ALA A 374 5.34 -23.83 10.76
N VAL A 375 6.06 -22.70 10.74
CA VAL A 375 7.49 -22.62 11.05
C VAL A 375 7.74 -23.04 12.49
N ALA A 376 6.96 -22.53 13.44
CA ALA A 376 7.05 -22.89 14.85
C ALA A 376 6.78 -24.39 15.11
N ALA A 377 5.90 -24.99 14.29
CA ALA A 377 5.63 -26.44 14.28
C ALA A 377 6.72 -27.27 13.56
N GLY A 378 7.78 -26.66 13.06
CA GLY A 378 8.89 -27.35 12.40
C GLY A 378 8.60 -27.78 10.95
N ASN A 379 7.58 -27.23 10.28
CA ASN A 379 7.28 -27.57 8.89
C ASN A 379 8.43 -27.12 7.96
N PRO A 380 9.13 -28.05 7.28
CA PRO A 380 10.34 -27.71 6.52
C PRO A 380 10.03 -26.82 5.31
N ARG A 381 8.87 -26.98 4.68
CA ARG A 381 8.46 -26.16 3.52
C ARG A 381 8.09 -24.74 3.96
N ALA A 382 7.46 -24.57 5.11
CA ALA A 382 7.19 -23.25 5.69
C ALA A 382 8.50 -22.54 6.08
N ILE A 383 9.45 -23.26 6.69
CA ILE A 383 10.79 -22.74 7.04
C ILE A 383 11.52 -22.26 5.77
N MET A 384 11.57 -23.09 4.74
CA MET A 384 12.18 -22.72 3.45
C MET A 384 11.47 -21.49 2.84
N THR A 385 10.15 -21.43 2.84
CA THR A 385 9.38 -20.29 2.32
C THR A 385 9.72 -19.00 3.07
N MET A 386 9.78 -19.04 4.40
CA MET A 386 10.17 -17.90 5.23
C MET A 386 11.60 -17.44 4.92
N ASN A 387 12.53 -18.36 4.73
CA ASN A 387 13.92 -18.05 4.36
C ASN A 387 13.99 -17.37 2.99
N VAL A 388 13.24 -17.87 1.99
CA VAL A 388 13.17 -17.22 0.65
C VAL A 388 12.57 -15.83 0.75
N TYR A 389 11.49 -15.66 1.51
CA TYR A 389 10.83 -14.36 1.72
C TYR A 389 11.80 -13.33 2.32
N ASN A 390 12.47 -13.69 3.42
CA ASN A 390 13.45 -12.84 4.09
C ASN A 390 14.64 -12.52 3.19
N TYR A 391 15.14 -13.52 2.44
CA TYR A 391 16.26 -13.34 1.52
C TYR A 391 15.93 -12.35 0.41
N ARG A 392 14.71 -12.40 -0.16
CA ARG A 392 14.27 -11.46 -1.21
C ARG A 392 14.14 -10.03 -0.72
N ILE A 393 13.73 -9.83 0.54
CA ILE A 393 13.69 -8.50 1.16
C ILE A 393 15.11 -7.98 1.41
N LYS A 394 16.03 -8.85 1.83
CA LYS A 394 17.41 -8.48 2.11
C LYS A 394 18.20 -8.11 0.85
N LYS A 395 17.94 -8.81 -0.26
CA LYS A 395 18.64 -8.63 -1.53
C LYS A 395 18.36 -7.26 -2.14
#